data_4f9cb73ea7bc1319dc2532cd1ff1b3e4
#
_entry.id   4f9cb73ea7bc1319dc2532cd1ff1b3e4
#
_cell.length_a   1.000
_cell.length_b   1.000
_cell.length_c   1.000
_cell.angle_alpha   90.00
_cell.angle_beta   90.00
_cell.angle_gamma   90.00
#
_symmetry.space_group_name_H-M   'P 1'
#
loop_
_entity.id
_entity.type
_entity.pdbx_description
1 polymer ?
#
loop_
_entity_poly.entity_id
_entity_poly.type
_entity_poly.pdbx_seq_one_letter_code
_entity_poly.pdbx_strand_id
1 'polypeptide(L)'
;GQIISGDFKFEVSDVQKKLGDLFVHYGKVVNGSVKVNDSVEMKIDFERRDNIRTYHSATHLLHESLRRVLGTHVTQKGSLVEPGRLRFDFSHMKPISPEEINKIESFVNLMVEKKSNVKTRIMTPKEAVDNGALALFGEKYGDEVRVLSMGDEKDKYFSTELCGGTHVRNTEDIGKFKIVSQSSIAAGVRRVEALRDKDLQDYLNKKEKLSDLSSQKNEETIKELSEKIIKFGGKPNLENKNQQVLIKDLNKQFELLYVKSILSDKTKNIINDQTVNNIKVRFQKVTDLPLKDLRKLVDTGKKELGEGIVVVFASKDGKIGLAVGVTDKLTTKYDAVKFAKTGSEIISGKGGGGRPDFAQAGGVEINKIDEALEKLKSLI
;
A
#
# COMPACT_ATOMS: atom_id res chain seq x y z
N GLY A 1 14.81 30.70 -7.12
CA GLY A 1 15.48 32.01 -6.95
C GLY A 1 15.48 32.82 -8.24
N GLN A 2 15.99 34.06 -8.18
CA GLN A 2 16.02 34.96 -9.31
C GLN A 2 17.35 35.72 -9.34
N ILE A 3 17.83 36.02 -10.55
CA ILE A 3 18.94 36.94 -10.77
C ILE A 3 18.38 38.12 -11.57
N ILE A 4 18.60 39.33 -11.09
CA ILE A 4 17.98 40.56 -11.61
C ILE A 4 19.07 41.65 -11.85
N SER A 5 18.97 42.36 -12.97
CA SER A 5 19.79 43.55 -13.25
C SER A 5 19.03 44.46 -14.24
N GLY A 6 18.54 45.60 -13.79
CA GLY A 6 17.66 46.44 -14.60
C GLY A 6 16.45 45.65 -15.12
N ASP A 7 16.31 45.60 -16.45
CA ASP A 7 15.24 44.80 -17.11
C ASP A 7 15.56 43.33 -17.23
N PHE A 8 16.80 42.92 -16.95
CA PHE A 8 17.18 41.51 -16.99
C PHE A 8 16.60 40.75 -15.81
N LYS A 9 15.92 39.65 -16.13
CA LYS A 9 15.39 38.70 -15.15
C LYS A 9 15.69 37.27 -15.59
N PHE A 10 16.37 36.53 -14.71
CA PHE A 10 16.64 35.09 -14.87
C PHE A 10 16.04 34.34 -13.71
N GLU A 11 15.19 33.35 -14.02
CA GLU A 11 14.62 32.45 -13.03
C GLU A 11 15.51 31.23 -12.83
N VAL A 12 16.04 31.07 -11.60
CA VAL A 12 16.93 29.98 -11.21
C VAL A 12 16.14 28.77 -10.82
N SER A 13 16.30 27.63 -11.51
CA SER A 13 15.72 26.34 -11.20
C SER A 13 16.64 25.48 -10.34
N ASP A 14 17.97 25.57 -10.53
CA ASP A 14 18.97 24.79 -9.80
C ASP A 14 20.30 25.55 -9.71
N VAL A 15 21.09 25.23 -8.68
CA VAL A 15 22.44 25.74 -8.50
C VAL A 15 23.37 24.60 -8.14
N GLN A 16 24.41 24.41 -8.93
CA GLN A 16 25.39 23.34 -8.72
C GLN A 16 26.79 23.91 -8.54
N LYS A 17 27.54 23.34 -7.62
CA LYS A 17 28.96 23.62 -7.44
C LYS A 17 29.76 22.71 -8.38
N LYS A 18 30.57 23.29 -9.27
CA LYS A 18 31.41 22.61 -10.26
C LYS A 18 32.87 23.07 -10.11
N LEU A 19 33.80 22.27 -10.57
CA LEU A 19 35.22 22.59 -10.63
C LEU A 19 35.76 23.25 -9.34
N GLY A 20 35.43 22.70 -8.20
CA GLY A 20 35.78 23.26 -6.89
C GLY A 20 34.80 24.33 -6.43
N ASP A 21 35.01 25.60 -6.75
CA ASP A 21 34.22 26.71 -6.19
C ASP A 21 33.36 27.48 -7.20
N LEU A 22 33.18 26.95 -8.41
CA LEU A 22 32.31 27.57 -9.42
C LEU A 22 30.83 27.24 -9.15
N PHE A 23 30.03 28.26 -8.86
CA PHE A 23 28.58 28.12 -8.71
C PHE A 23 27.89 28.34 -10.06
N VAL A 24 27.32 27.28 -10.62
CA VAL A 24 26.60 27.31 -11.90
C VAL A 24 25.11 27.37 -11.63
N HIS A 25 24.47 28.45 -12.10
CA HIS A 25 23.03 28.67 -11.96
C HIS A 25 22.32 28.20 -13.23
N TYR A 26 21.43 27.24 -13.10
CA TYR A 26 20.58 26.72 -14.18
C TYR A 26 19.23 27.42 -14.11
N GLY A 27 18.64 27.75 -15.27
CA GLY A 27 17.34 28.40 -15.29
C GLY A 27 16.94 28.92 -16.65
N LYS A 28 16.08 29.94 -16.67
CA LYS A 28 15.54 30.58 -17.86
C LYS A 28 15.67 32.09 -17.79
N VAL A 29 16.10 32.72 -18.87
CA VAL A 29 15.94 34.16 -19.07
C VAL A 29 14.47 34.45 -19.32
N VAL A 30 13.87 35.28 -18.46
CA VAL A 30 12.45 35.67 -18.57
C VAL A 30 12.36 36.98 -19.37
N ASN A 31 13.29 37.90 -19.14
CA ASN A 31 13.34 39.19 -19.80
C ASN A 31 14.78 39.74 -19.87
N GLY A 32 15.04 40.59 -20.83
CA GLY A 32 16.30 41.34 -20.97
C GLY A 32 17.51 40.49 -21.32
N SER A 33 18.68 41.06 -21.13
CA SER A 33 19.98 40.43 -21.34
C SER A 33 21.00 40.91 -20.30
N VAL A 34 22.03 40.12 -20.05
CA VAL A 34 23.14 40.42 -19.13
C VAL A 34 24.46 40.10 -19.79
N LYS A 35 25.50 40.87 -19.47
CA LYS A 35 26.88 40.68 -19.95
C LYS A 35 27.79 40.29 -18.80
N VAL A 36 28.96 39.78 -19.16
CA VAL A 36 30.00 39.50 -18.18
C VAL A 36 30.42 40.84 -17.53
N ASN A 37 30.61 40.83 -16.22
CA ASN A 37 30.88 41.92 -15.32
C ASN A 37 29.70 42.88 -15.03
N ASP A 38 28.50 42.61 -15.52
CA ASP A 38 27.33 43.37 -15.07
C ASP A 38 27.05 43.06 -13.59
N SER A 39 26.65 44.12 -12.86
CA SER A 39 26.19 43.95 -11.47
C SER A 39 24.79 43.33 -11.44
N VAL A 40 24.61 42.27 -10.67
CA VAL A 40 23.36 41.56 -10.55
C VAL A 40 22.93 41.40 -9.07
N GLU A 41 21.63 41.45 -8.81
CA GLU A 41 21.05 41.11 -7.52
C GLU A 41 20.56 39.67 -7.58
N MET A 42 21.00 38.83 -6.63
CA MET A 42 20.55 37.43 -6.50
C MET A 42 19.53 37.31 -5.36
N LYS A 43 18.31 36.95 -5.71
CA LYS A 43 17.20 36.74 -4.75
C LYS A 43 16.86 35.27 -4.63
N ILE A 44 16.93 34.75 -3.41
CA ILE A 44 16.46 33.40 -3.11
C ILE A 44 14.94 33.41 -2.91
N ASP A 45 14.32 32.27 -3.10
CA ASP A 45 12.95 32.01 -2.66
C ASP A 45 12.94 31.88 -1.13
N PHE A 46 12.53 32.96 -0.44
CA PHE A 46 12.56 33.03 1.02
C PHE A 46 11.59 32.05 1.66
N GLU A 47 10.37 31.89 1.14
CA GLU A 47 9.39 30.97 1.68
C GLU A 47 9.89 29.52 1.62
N ARG A 48 10.40 29.12 0.47
CA ARG A 48 11.03 27.81 0.29
C ARG A 48 12.24 27.61 1.22
N ARG A 49 13.08 28.63 1.37
CA ARG A 49 14.25 28.60 2.27
C ARG A 49 13.82 28.47 3.72
N ASP A 50 12.79 29.18 4.15
CA ASP A 50 12.30 29.14 5.53
C ASP A 50 11.68 27.77 5.85
N ASN A 51 10.92 27.19 4.93
CA ASN A 51 10.41 25.84 5.09
C ASN A 51 11.56 24.82 5.20
N ILE A 52 12.59 24.89 4.36
CA ILE A 52 13.74 23.99 4.44
C ILE A 52 14.49 24.16 5.78
N ARG A 53 14.77 25.40 6.24
CA ARG A 53 15.50 25.63 7.50
C ARG A 53 14.76 25.12 8.71
N THR A 54 13.43 25.22 8.71
CA THR A 54 12.60 24.69 9.81
C THR A 54 12.65 23.17 9.86
N TYR A 55 12.48 22.48 8.73
CA TYR A 55 12.64 21.03 8.67
C TYR A 55 14.04 20.56 8.99
N HIS A 56 15.08 21.32 8.58
CA HIS A 56 16.46 20.99 8.92
C HIS A 56 16.71 21.08 10.44
N SER A 57 16.23 22.14 11.07
CA SER A 57 16.33 22.28 12.53
C SER A 57 15.53 21.20 13.27
N ALA A 58 14.33 20.87 12.78
CA ALA A 58 13.54 19.75 13.32
C ALA A 58 14.28 18.41 13.21
N THR A 59 15.11 18.21 12.16
CA THR A 59 15.89 16.99 11.98
C THR A 59 16.92 16.81 13.11
N HIS A 60 17.57 17.87 13.56
CA HIS A 60 18.53 17.82 14.69
C HIS A 60 17.83 17.50 16.01
N LEU A 61 16.68 18.15 16.29
CA LEU A 61 15.89 17.80 17.49
C LEU A 61 15.39 16.36 17.44
N LEU A 62 14.96 15.90 16.26
CA LEU A 62 14.53 14.50 16.05
C LEU A 62 15.69 13.52 16.28
N HIS A 63 16.87 13.81 15.75
CA HIS A 63 18.05 12.95 15.91
C HIS A 63 18.40 12.75 17.39
N GLU A 64 18.51 13.83 18.15
CA GLU A 64 18.79 13.73 19.57
C GLU A 64 17.63 13.06 20.35
N SER A 65 16.38 13.33 19.99
CA SER A 65 15.21 12.64 20.58
C SER A 65 15.25 11.13 20.36
N LEU A 66 15.60 10.70 19.14
CA LEU A 66 15.79 9.27 18.82
C LEU A 66 16.92 8.67 19.67
N ARG A 67 18.04 9.36 19.82
CA ARG A 67 19.17 8.91 20.64
C ARG A 67 18.78 8.76 22.11
N ARG A 68 18.03 9.70 22.67
CA ARG A 68 17.58 9.66 24.07
C ARG A 68 16.57 8.55 24.35
N VAL A 69 15.71 8.24 23.40
CA VAL A 69 14.65 7.23 23.58
C VAL A 69 15.14 5.83 23.22
N LEU A 70 15.86 5.69 22.10
CA LEU A 70 16.26 4.38 21.57
C LEU A 70 17.69 3.97 21.98
N GLY A 71 18.53 4.95 22.34
CA GLY A 71 19.90 4.73 22.77
C GLY A 71 20.96 5.38 21.88
N THR A 72 22.19 5.48 22.41
CA THR A 72 23.33 6.16 21.76
C THR A 72 23.86 5.50 20.51
N HIS A 73 23.42 4.27 20.20
CA HIS A 73 23.73 3.56 18.96
C HIS A 73 23.02 4.16 17.74
N VAL A 74 22.03 5.02 17.96
CA VAL A 74 21.36 5.74 16.87
C VAL A 74 22.34 6.72 16.23
N THR A 75 22.65 6.47 14.95
CA THR A 75 23.49 7.33 14.11
C THR A 75 22.79 7.57 12.79
N GLN A 76 22.94 8.77 12.22
CA GLN A 76 22.41 9.10 10.92
C GLN A 76 23.01 8.19 9.83
N LYS A 77 22.16 7.61 8.99
CA LYS A 77 22.54 6.84 7.79
C LYS A 77 22.13 7.55 6.51
N GLY A 78 21.19 8.47 6.61
CA GLY A 78 20.73 9.32 5.52
C GLY A 78 19.74 10.36 6.02
N SER A 79 19.64 11.46 5.30
CA SER A 79 18.67 12.51 5.60
C SER A 79 18.19 13.17 4.31
N LEU A 80 16.93 13.56 4.30
CA LEU A 80 16.35 14.39 3.24
C LEU A 80 15.50 15.46 3.90
N VAL A 81 15.76 16.71 3.53
CA VAL A 81 15.02 17.89 3.98
C VAL A 81 14.45 18.59 2.77
N GLU A 82 13.13 18.65 2.67
CA GLU A 82 12.36 19.30 1.62
C GLU A 82 11.45 20.38 2.20
N PRO A 83 10.89 21.28 1.40
CA PRO A 83 10.01 22.33 1.90
C PRO A 83 8.74 21.85 2.61
N GLY A 84 8.30 20.61 2.37
CA GLY A 84 7.06 20.06 2.91
C GLY A 84 7.23 18.83 3.78
N ARG A 85 8.48 18.35 4.01
CA ARG A 85 8.74 17.16 4.83
C ARG A 85 10.22 17.00 5.18
N LEU A 86 10.47 16.19 6.21
CA LEU A 86 11.78 15.61 6.44
C LEU A 86 11.70 14.07 6.41
N ARG A 87 12.83 13.46 6.06
CA ARG A 87 13.08 12.03 6.15
C ARG A 87 14.41 11.82 6.87
N PHE A 88 14.42 10.91 7.83
CA PHE A 88 15.61 10.59 8.58
C PHE A 88 15.82 9.09 8.65
N ASP A 89 16.98 8.63 8.16
CA ASP A 89 17.40 7.23 8.14
C ASP A 89 18.49 7.03 9.21
N PHE A 90 18.34 6.03 10.07
CA PHE A 90 19.23 5.85 11.20
C PHE A 90 19.41 4.37 11.57
N SER A 91 20.51 4.09 12.28
CA SER A 91 20.84 2.75 12.78
C SER A 91 19.92 2.35 13.93
N HIS A 92 19.07 1.34 13.70
CA HIS A 92 18.26 0.70 14.74
C HIS A 92 17.71 -0.63 14.25
N MET A 93 17.74 -1.68 15.09
CA MET A 93 17.42 -3.05 14.68
C MET A 93 15.92 -3.36 14.71
N LYS A 94 15.18 -2.74 15.63
CA LYS A 94 13.77 -3.06 15.91
C LYS A 94 12.82 -1.99 15.32
N PRO A 95 11.56 -2.31 15.05
CA PRO A 95 10.52 -1.30 14.85
C PRO A 95 10.42 -0.40 16.09
N ILE A 96 10.15 0.89 15.88
CA ILE A 96 9.88 1.81 16.99
C ILE A 96 8.44 1.58 17.46
N SER A 97 8.25 1.38 18.77
CA SER A 97 6.89 1.20 19.31
C SER A 97 6.09 2.51 19.29
N PRO A 98 4.76 2.45 19.35
CA PRO A 98 3.92 3.65 19.45
C PRO A 98 4.28 4.52 20.67
N GLU A 99 4.64 3.91 21.80
CA GLU A 99 5.04 4.60 23.03
C GLU A 99 6.38 5.33 22.85
N GLU A 100 7.34 4.70 22.16
CA GLU A 100 8.62 5.32 21.81
C GLU A 100 8.44 6.49 20.84
N ILE A 101 7.58 6.33 19.80
CA ILE A 101 7.24 7.43 18.87
C ILE A 101 6.66 8.61 19.63
N ASN A 102 5.70 8.37 20.53
CA ASN A 102 5.07 9.42 21.32
C ASN A 102 6.11 10.15 22.21
N LYS A 103 7.06 9.43 22.82
CA LYS A 103 8.14 10.03 23.59
C LYS A 103 9.07 10.88 22.73
N ILE A 104 9.45 10.39 21.55
CA ILE A 104 10.30 11.13 20.60
C ILE A 104 9.62 12.42 20.17
N GLU A 105 8.34 12.35 19.75
CA GLU A 105 7.54 13.52 19.38
C GLU A 105 7.41 14.51 20.55
N SER A 106 7.20 14.00 21.76
CA SER A 106 7.10 14.83 22.97
C SER A 106 8.39 15.58 23.26
N PHE A 107 9.56 14.96 23.09
CA PHE A 107 10.85 15.63 23.26
C PHE A 107 11.05 16.74 22.24
N VAL A 108 10.77 16.49 20.95
CA VAL A 108 10.88 17.51 19.90
C VAL A 108 9.96 18.69 20.21
N ASN A 109 8.68 18.42 20.47
CA ASN A 109 7.69 19.47 20.72
C ASN A 109 7.99 20.26 22.02
N LEU A 110 8.50 19.59 23.05
CA LEU A 110 8.95 20.28 24.28
C LEU A 110 10.08 21.30 23.99
N MET A 111 11.03 20.95 23.09
CA MET A 111 12.10 21.88 22.72
C MET A 111 11.56 23.05 21.86
N VAL A 112 10.54 22.80 21.04
CA VAL A 112 9.84 23.84 20.30
C VAL A 112 9.12 24.79 21.26
N GLU A 113 8.37 24.27 22.23
CA GLU A 113 7.63 25.03 23.23
C GLU A 113 8.51 25.88 24.16
N LYS A 114 9.76 25.45 24.40
CA LYS A 114 10.73 26.23 25.18
C LYS A 114 11.18 27.51 24.48
N LYS A 115 10.93 27.69 23.19
CA LYS A 115 11.25 28.90 22.43
C LYS A 115 12.68 29.40 22.60
N SER A 116 13.63 28.47 22.58
CA SER A 116 15.02 28.78 22.83
C SER A 116 15.76 29.26 21.56
N ASN A 117 16.68 30.19 21.74
CA ASN A 117 17.52 30.68 20.65
C ASN A 117 18.46 29.58 20.14
N VAL A 118 18.56 29.45 18.83
CA VAL A 118 19.52 28.58 18.18
C VAL A 118 20.87 29.30 18.08
N LYS A 119 21.93 28.66 18.61
CA LYS A 119 23.27 29.25 18.64
C LYS A 119 24.19 28.52 17.68
N THR A 120 25.02 29.29 17.00
CA THR A 120 26.09 28.79 16.15
C THR A 120 27.43 29.35 16.58
N ARG A 121 28.45 28.50 16.62
CA ARG A 121 29.83 28.87 16.94
C ARG A 121 30.77 28.23 15.95
N ILE A 122 31.84 28.91 15.62
CA ILE A 122 32.95 28.38 14.80
C ILE A 122 34.10 28.04 15.75
N MET A 123 34.62 26.83 15.63
CA MET A 123 35.72 26.33 16.44
C MET A 123 36.44 25.19 15.71
N THR A 124 37.55 24.73 16.24
CA THR A 124 38.22 23.54 15.70
C THR A 124 37.41 22.26 15.91
N PRO A 125 37.56 21.22 15.07
CA PRO A 125 36.89 19.94 15.27
C PRO A 125 37.13 19.33 16.65
N LYS A 126 38.34 19.47 17.18
CA LYS A 126 38.71 18.99 18.51
C LYS A 126 37.92 19.70 19.62
N GLU A 127 37.92 21.03 19.60
CA GLU A 127 37.12 21.83 20.55
C GLU A 127 35.63 21.51 20.49
N ALA A 128 35.11 21.26 19.27
CA ALA A 128 33.71 20.89 19.08
C ALA A 128 33.36 19.57 19.79
N VAL A 129 34.20 18.54 19.62
CA VAL A 129 34.01 17.23 20.27
C VAL A 129 34.19 17.35 21.79
N ASP A 130 35.20 18.10 22.25
CA ASP A 130 35.44 18.36 23.67
C ASP A 130 34.27 19.10 24.33
N ASN A 131 33.55 19.94 23.59
CA ASN A 131 32.29 20.59 23.99
C ASN A 131 31.05 19.73 23.80
N GLY A 132 31.20 18.43 23.51
CA GLY A 132 30.10 17.48 23.39
C GLY A 132 29.31 17.56 22.09
N ALA A 133 29.86 18.19 21.03
CA ALA A 133 29.20 18.22 19.75
C ALA A 133 29.25 16.85 19.04
N LEU A 134 28.12 16.43 18.50
CA LEU A 134 28.02 15.20 17.71
C LEU A 134 28.59 15.45 16.32
N ALA A 135 29.66 14.74 15.97
CA ALA A 135 30.22 14.72 14.61
C ALA A 135 29.58 13.57 13.82
N LEU A 136 29.19 13.81 12.58
CA LEU A 136 28.70 12.75 11.68
C LEU A 136 29.86 11.84 11.28
N PHE A 137 29.64 10.54 11.38
CA PHE A 137 30.69 9.54 11.12
C PHE A 137 31.03 9.53 9.61
N GLY A 138 32.33 9.70 9.30
CA GLY A 138 32.83 9.59 7.92
C GLY A 138 32.91 10.91 7.15
N GLU A 139 32.50 12.03 7.72
CA GLU A 139 32.76 13.35 7.11
C GLU A 139 34.20 13.83 7.39
N LYS A 140 34.80 14.42 6.35
CA LYS A 140 36.10 15.10 6.50
C LYS A 140 35.84 16.57 6.82
N TYR A 141 36.28 16.99 7.99
CA TYR A 141 36.14 18.35 8.44
C TYR A 141 37.41 19.12 8.13
N GLY A 142 37.26 20.41 7.78
CA GLY A 142 38.41 21.34 7.67
C GLY A 142 38.96 21.74 9.04
N ASP A 143 39.85 22.76 9.02
CA ASP A 143 40.48 23.29 10.24
C ASP A 143 39.48 23.94 11.19
N GLU A 144 38.37 24.44 10.67
CA GLU A 144 37.23 25.01 11.40
C GLU A 144 35.93 24.37 11.05
N VAL A 145 35.09 24.19 12.03
CA VAL A 145 33.72 23.61 11.92
C VAL A 145 32.70 24.54 12.55
N ARG A 146 31.49 24.52 12.00
CA ARG A 146 30.36 25.24 12.56
C ARG A 146 29.57 24.28 13.48
N VAL A 147 29.52 24.63 14.75
CA VAL A 147 28.75 23.93 15.79
C VAL A 147 27.41 24.60 15.96
N LEU A 148 26.34 23.82 15.80
CA LEU A 148 24.97 24.21 16.01
C LEU A 148 24.47 23.70 17.34
N SER A 149 23.90 24.57 18.19
CA SER A 149 23.31 24.18 19.47
C SER A 149 21.89 24.71 19.58
N MET A 150 20.93 23.86 20.00
CA MET A 150 19.52 24.21 20.16
C MET A 150 18.85 23.46 21.30
N GLY A 151 17.77 24.05 21.85
CA GLY A 151 17.00 23.51 22.97
C GLY A 151 17.75 23.70 24.30
N ASP A 152 17.44 24.76 25.06
CA ASP A 152 18.11 25.06 26.33
C ASP A 152 17.71 24.05 27.42
N GLU A 153 18.70 23.44 28.06
CA GLU A 153 18.57 22.56 29.23
C GLU A 153 19.54 23.00 30.31
N LYS A 154 19.14 23.94 31.17
CA LYS A 154 19.94 24.51 32.26
C LYS A 154 21.37 24.89 31.82
N ASP A 155 22.35 23.98 32.01
CA ASP A 155 23.77 24.25 31.73
C ASP A 155 24.23 23.71 30.34
N LYS A 156 23.37 23.14 29.56
CA LYS A 156 23.66 22.53 28.24
C LYS A 156 22.54 22.72 27.21
N TYR A 157 22.81 22.34 25.99
CA TYR A 157 21.80 22.29 24.93
C TYR A 157 21.26 20.88 24.77
N PHE A 158 20.02 20.78 24.33
CA PHE A 158 19.36 19.51 24.01
C PHE A 158 20.08 18.80 22.87
N SER A 159 20.35 19.52 21.76
CA SER A 159 21.14 19.04 20.61
C SER A 159 22.33 19.95 20.40
N THR A 160 23.52 19.36 20.20
CA THR A 160 24.73 20.06 19.77
C THR A 160 25.42 19.22 18.71
N GLU A 161 25.46 19.72 17.47
CA GLU A 161 25.93 18.96 16.32
C GLU A 161 26.78 19.82 15.36
N LEU A 162 27.70 19.17 14.62
CA LEU A 162 28.42 19.81 13.54
C LEU A 162 27.49 19.96 12.32
N CYS A 163 27.17 21.20 11.94
CA CYS A 163 26.29 21.45 10.80
C CYS A 163 26.56 22.79 10.12
N GLY A 164 26.87 22.72 8.80
CA GLY A 164 27.05 23.89 7.95
C GLY A 164 25.77 24.42 7.31
N GLY A 165 24.62 23.79 7.53
CA GLY A 165 23.36 24.12 6.88
C GLY A 165 22.65 25.37 7.42
N THR A 166 21.48 25.66 6.87
CA THR A 166 20.63 26.78 7.31
C THR A 166 19.63 26.31 8.37
N HIS A 167 19.46 27.13 9.42
CA HIS A 167 18.63 26.80 10.56
C HIS A 167 17.74 27.99 10.98
N VAL A 168 16.70 27.69 11.74
CA VAL A 168 15.86 28.70 12.40
C VAL A 168 16.66 29.50 13.41
N ARG A 169 16.18 30.68 13.78
CA ARG A 169 16.78 31.50 14.83
C ARG A 169 16.28 31.11 16.22
N ASN A 170 15.04 30.66 16.28
CA ASN A 170 14.39 30.22 17.51
C ASN A 170 13.72 28.85 17.27
N THR A 171 13.69 27.98 18.28
CA THR A 171 13.07 26.65 18.15
C THR A 171 11.56 26.73 17.94
N GLU A 172 10.87 27.82 18.35
CA GLU A 172 9.44 28.01 18.10
C GLU A 172 9.09 28.07 16.60
N ASP A 173 10.03 28.54 15.74
CA ASP A 173 9.83 28.61 14.29
C ASP A 173 9.60 27.22 13.66
N ILE A 174 9.98 26.13 14.34
CA ILE A 174 9.76 24.77 13.89
C ILE A 174 8.26 24.43 13.88
N GLY A 175 7.53 24.91 14.89
CA GLY A 175 6.10 24.63 15.07
C GLY A 175 5.83 23.17 15.47
N LYS A 176 4.54 22.79 15.45
CA LYS A 176 4.10 21.47 15.89
C LYS A 176 4.65 20.34 15.00
N PHE A 177 5.37 19.41 15.59
CA PHE A 177 6.04 18.31 14.91
C PHE A 177 5.35 16.97 15.14
N LYS A 178 5.31 16.12 14.09
CA LYS A 178 4.80 14.76 14.20
C LYS A 178 5.46 13.80 13.19
N ILE A 179 5.78 12.60 13.65
CA ILE A 179 6.20 11.47 12.80
C ILE A 179 4.95 10.89 12.13
N VAL A 180 4.95 10.82 10.81
CA VAL A 180 3.79 10.33 10.01
C VAL A 180 4.01 8.94 9.43
N SER A 181 5.26 8.50 9.32
CA SER A 181 5.59 7.14 8.86
C SER A 181 6.87 6.61 9.49
N GLN A 182 6.96 5.29 9.60
CA GLN A 182 8.19 4.57 9.87
C GLN A 182 8.30 3.32 8.99
N SER A 183 9.50 2.98 8.57
CA SER A 183 9.78 1.79 7.76
C SER A 183 11.20 1.26 8.01
N SER A 184 11.46 0.03 7.55
CA SER A 184 12.82 -0.52 7.42
C SER A 184 13.28 -0.34 5.98
N ILE A 185 14.50 0.11 5.76
CA ILE A 185 15.07 0.31 4.42
C ILE A 185 16.23 -0.64 4.11
N ALA A 186 16.91 -1.12 5.16
CA ALA A 186 17.95 -2.13 5.09
C ALA A 186 18.06 -2.85 6.44
N ALA A 187 18.85 -3.91 6.51
CA ALA A 187 19.17 -4.59 7.76
C ALA A 187 19.82 -3.60 8.74
N GLY A 188 19.20 -3.41 9.91
CA GLY A 188 19.67 -2.49 10.93
C GLY A 188 19.51 -1.00 10.62
N VAL A 189 18.77 -0.62 9.57
CA VAL A 189 18.50 0.77 9.21
C VAL A 189 17.00 1.03 9.18
N ARG A 190 16.58 1.98 10.00
CA ARG A 190 15.18 2.44 10.10
C ARG A 190 15.03 3.82 9.47
N ARG A 191 13.86 4.08 8.95
CA ARG A 191 13.45 5.36 8.37
C ARG A 191 12.24 5.90 9.10
N VAL A 192 12.26 7.20 9.39
CA VAL A 192 11.09 7.96 9.80
C VAL A 192 10.89 9.12 8.84
N GLU A 193 9.61 9.46 8.59
CA GLU A 193 9.22 10.69 7.92
C GLU A 193 8.38 11.53 8.88
N ALA A 194 8.58 12.81 8.89
CA ALA A 194 7.87 13.72 9.76
C ALA A 194 7.43 14.98 9.05
N LEU A 195 6.33 15.52 9.55
CA LEU A 195 5.70 16.75 9.09
C LEU A 195 5.58 17.74 10.25
N ARG A 196 5.38 19.01 9.92
CA ARG A 196 5.19 20.08 10.88
C ARG A 196 4.07 21.03 10.45
N ASP A 197 3.49 21.72 11.44
CA ASP A 197 2.52 22.79 11.27
C ASP A 197 1.50 22.60 10.14
N LYS A 198 1.52 23.48 9.13
CA LYS A 198 0.59 23.46 8.00
C LYS A 198 0.65 22.16 7.22
N ASP A 199 1.85 21.65 6.92
CA ASP A 199 2.02 20.39 6.18
C ASP A 199 1.42 19.22 6.95
N LEU A 200 1.57 19.23 8.28
CA LEU A 200 0.94 18.26 9.17
C LEU A 200 -0.59 18.38 9.14
N GLN A 201 -1.11 19.60 9.24
CA GLN A 201 -2.55 19.84 9.22
C GLN A 201 -3.17 19.40 7.88
N ASP A 202 -2.53 19.74 6.77
CA ASP A 202 -2.97 19.35 5.43
C ASP A 202 -2.97 17.82 5.26
N TYR A 203 -1.93 17.14 5.79
CA TYR A 203 -1.84 15.68 5.81
C TYR A 203 -2.97 15.05 6.63
N LEU A 204 -3.25 15.58 7.84
CA LEU A 204 -4.31 15.07 8.72
C LEU A 204 -5.70 15.26 8.08
N ASN A 205 -5.97 16.43 7.53
CA ASN A 205 -7.23 16.74 6.83
C ASN A 205 -7.44 15.81 5.62
N LYS A 206 -6.36 15.55 4.85
CA LYS A 206 -6.43 14.63 3.71
C LYS A 206 -6.69 13.20 4.16
N LYS A 207 -6.05 12.76 5.24
CA LYS A 207 -6.23 11.42 5.81
C LYS A 207 -7.65 11.22 6.33
N GLU A 208 -8.21 12.21 7.01
CA GLU A 208 -9.61 12.22 7.50
C GLU A 208 -10.58 12.11 6.33
N LYS A 209 -10.47 12.97 5.32
CA LYS A 209 -11.31 12.91 4.11
C LYS A 209 -11.26 11.54 3.41
N LEU A 210 -10.09 10.93 3.31
CA LEU A 210 -9.97 9.59 2.71
C LEU A 210 -10.63 8.51 3.58
N SER A 211 -10.54 8.64 4.91
CA SER A 211 -11.23 7.76 5.85
C SER A 211 -12.75 7.86 5.71
N ASP A 212 -13.28 9.08 5.65
CA ASP A 212 -14.72 9.34 5.50
C ASP A 212 -15.26 8.81 4.17
N LEU A 213 -14.56 9.06 3.07
CA LEU A 213 -14.90 8.51 1.75
C LEU A 213 -14.90 6.97 1.75
N SER A 214 -13.93 6.36 2.43
CA SER A 214 -13.87 4.90 2.58
C SER A 214 -15.06 4.37 3.40
N SER A 215 -15.41 5.04 4.49
CA SER A 215 -16.56 4.69 5.33
C SER A 215 -17.87 4.81 4.57
N GLN A 216 -18.10 5.90 3.85
CA GLN A 216 -19.29 6.09 3.01
C GLN A 216 -19.42 4.99 1.95
N LYS A 217 -18.35 4.68 1.24
CA LYS A 217 -18.35 3.60 0.24
C LYS A 217 -18.65 2.23 0.87
N ASN A 218 -18.13 1.96 2.05
CA ASN A 218 -18.43 0.73 2.78
C ASN A 218 -19.92 0.66 3.17
N GLU A 219 -20.50 1.76 3.65
CA GLU A 219 -21.93 1.86 4.00
C GLU A 219 -22.84 1.61 2.79
N GLU A 220 -22.52 2.22 1.64
CA GLU A 220 -23.24 1.97 0.38
C GLU A 220 -23.15 0.47 0.01
N THR A 221 -21.96 -0.12 0.08
CA THR A 221 -21.76 -1.54 -0.23
C THR A 221 -22.56 -2.45 0.73
N ILE A 222 -22.58 -2.13 2.02
CA ILE A 222 -23.37 -2.88 3.04
C ILE A 222 -24.85 -2.78 2.72
N LYS A 223 -25.34 -1.59 2.36
CA LYS A 223 -26.74 -1.36 1.98
C LYS A 223 -27.11 -2.19 0.75
N GLU A 224 -26.32 -2.12 -0.32
CA GLU A 224 -26.58 -2.89 -1.53
C GLU A 224 -26.58 -4.40 -1.29
N LEU A 225 -25.64 -4.91 -0.50
CA LEU A 225 -25.59 -6.34 -0.16
C LEU A 225 -26.78 -6.75 0.69
N SER A 226 -27.19 -5.90 1.63
CA SER A 226 -28.36 -6.14 2.46
C SER A 226 -29.64 -6.23 1.63
N GLU A 227 -29.84 -5.31 0.69
CA GLU A 227 -30.97 -5.32 -0.24
C GLU A 227 -30.96 -6.59 -1.12
N LYS A 228 -29.80 -6.99 -1.63
CA LYS A 228 -29.64 -8.24 -2.38
C LYS A 228 -30.01 -9.47 -1.52
N ILE A 229 -29.54 -9.54 -0.29
CA ILE A 229 -29.87 -10.65 0.65
C ILE A 229 -31.37 -10.72 0.90
N ILE A 230 -32.03 -9.59 1.16
CA ILE A 230 -33.49 -9.51 1.36
C ILE A 230 -34.25 -9.98 0.11
N LYS A 231 -33.82 -9.53 -1.08
CA LYS A 231 -34.40 -9.93 -2.37
C LYS A 231 -34.38 -11.45 -2.57
N PHE A 232 -33.35 -12.14 -2.05
CA PHE A 232 -33.24 -13.60 -2.11
C PHE A 232 -33.83 -14.31 -0.86
N GLY A 233 -34.66 -13.60 -0.08
CA GLY A 233 -35.42 -14.17 1.04
C GLY A 233 -34.58 -14.38 2.31
N GLY A 234 -33.40 -13.76 2.40
CA GLY A 234 -32.57 -13.81 3.61
C GLY A 234 -32.77 -12.61 4.53
N LYS A 235 -32.19 -12.69 5.74
CA LYS A 235 -32.10 -11.58 6.69
C LYS A 235 -30.61 -11.23 6.84
N PRO A 236 -30.19 -9.98 6.51
CA PRO A 236 -28.80 -9.58 6.65
C PRO A 236 -28.33 -9.66 8.11
N ASN A 237 -27.18 -10.27 8.35
CA ASN A 237 -26.54 -10.25 9.67
C ASN A 237 -25.62 -9.00 9.76
N LEU A 238 -26.00 -8.02 10.60
CA LEU A 238 -25.32 -6.73 10.77
C LEU A 238 -24.58 -6.60 12.11
N GLU A 239 -24.32 -7.70 12.81
CA GLU A 239 -23.75 -7.68 14.18
C GLU A 239 -22.28 -7.22 14.21
N ASN A 240 -21.54 -7.41 13.14
CA ASN A 240 -20.12 -7.09 13.12
C ASN A 240 -19.89 -5.58 12.96
N LYS A 241 -19.20 -4.97 13.95
CA LYS A 241 -18.88 -3.53 13.96
C LYS A 241 -17.77 -3.14 12.97
N ASN A 242 -16.95 -4.09 12.53
CA ASN A 242 -15.92 -3.82 11.52
C ASN A 242 -16.54 -3.91 10.13
N GLN A 243 -16.68 -2.78 9.43
CA GLN A 243 -17.32 -2.69 8.12
C GLN A 243 -16.71 -3.63 7.07
N GLN A 244 -15.40 -3.79 7.04
CA GLN A 244 -14.74 -4.67 6.06
C GLN A 244 -15.04 -6.16 6.29
N VAL A 245 -15.07 -6.57 7.58
CA VAL A 245 -15.45 -7.92 7.95
C VAL A 245 -16.93 -8.14 7.66
N LEU A 246 -17.78 -7.16 8.00
CA LEU A 246 -19.21 -7.18 7.71
C LEU A 246 -19.50 -7.34 6.21
N ILE A 247 -18.84 -6.58 5.34
CA ILE A 247 -18.98 -6.70 3.89
C ILE A 247 -18.61 -8.12 3.43
N LYS A 248 -17.54 -8.69 3.96
CA LYS A 248 -17.13 -10.05 3.63
C LYS A 248 -18.16 -11.10 4.05
N ASP A 249 -18.74 -10.94 5.25
CA ASP A 249 -19.77 -11.85 5.78
C ASP A 249 -21.07 -11.74 4.98
N LEU A 250 -21.51 -10.51 4.65
CA LEU A 250 -22.68 -10.29 3.82
C LEU A 250 -22.50 -10.83 2.39
N ASN A 251 -21.33 -10.66 1.78
CA ASN A 251 -21.04 -11.27 0.49
C ASN A 251 -21.16 -12.79 0.53
N LYS A 252 -20.61 -13.43 1.56
CA LYS A 252 -20.72 -14.88 1.75
C LYS A 252 -22.19 -15.32 1.93
N GLN A 253 -22.94 -14.59 2.72
CA GLN A 253 -24.36 -14.83 2.93
C GLN A 253 -25.15 -14.70 1.62
N PHE A 254 -24.93 -13.62 0.87
CA PHE A 254 -25.54 -13.40 -0.43
C PHE A 254 -25.21 -14.53 -1.42
N GLU A 255 -23.94 -14.92 -1.54
CA GLU A 255 -23.53 -16.01 -2.44
C GLU A 255 -24.26 -17.32 -2.13
N LEU A 256 -24.41 -17.67 -0.86
CA LEU A 256 -25.15 -18.88 -0.45
C LEU A 256 -26.61 -18.83 -0.85
N LEU A 257 -27.28 -17.71 -0.63
CA LEU A 257 -28.69 -17.52 -0.98
C LEU A 257 -28.89 -17.50 -2.50
N TYR A 258 -27.99 -16.83 -3.21
CA TYR A 258 -28.01 -16.78 -4.66
C TYR A 258 -27.86 -18.16 -5.29
N VAL A 259 -26.90 -18.96 -4.86
CA VAL A 259 -26.70 -20.33 -5.32
C VAL A 259 -27.94 -21.19 -5.00
N LYS A 260 -28.47 -21.06 -3.79
CA LYS A 260 -29.71 -21.79 -3.38
C LYS A 260 -30.89 -21.44 -4.28
N SER A 261 -31.07 -20.18 -4.61
CA SER A 261 -32.11 -19.70 -5.52
C SER A 261 -31.98 -20.31 -6.92
N ILE A 262 -30.78 -20.32 -7.48
CA ILE A 262 -30.51 -20.93 -8.80
C ILE A 262 -30.83 -22.42 -8.79
N LEU A 263 -30.39 -23.13 -7.76
CA LEU A 263 -30.58 -24.58 -7.68
C LEU A 263 -32.04 -24.98 -7.45
N SER A 264 -32.86 -24.12 -6.84
CA SER A 264 -34.28 -24.32 -6.69
C SER A 264 -35.14 -24.01 -7.93
N ASP A 265 -34.56 -23.26 -8.87
CA ASP A 265 -35.21 -22.87 -10.13
C ASP A 265 -35.04 -23.96 -11.19
N LYS A 266 -36.15 -24.72 -11.46
CA LYS A 266 -36.15 -25.79 -12.45
C LYS A 266 -35.86 -25.34 -13.89
N THR A 267 -35.95 -24.06 -14.20
CA THR A 267 -35.60 -23.52 -15.52
C THR A 267 -34.12 -23.27 -15.66
N LYS A 268 -33.44 -22.97 -14.54
CA LYS A 268 -32.01 -22.72 -14.46
C LYS A 268 -31.17 -23.94 -14.09
N ASN A 269 -31.78 -24.92 -13.40
CA ASN A 269 -31.14 -26.15 -12.94
C ASN A 269 -31.88 -27.35 -13.50
N ILE A 270 -31.41 -27.85 -14.64
CA ILE A 270 -32.00 -29.00 -15.34
C ILE A 270 -31.17 -30.22 -14.99
N ILE A 271 -31.84 -31.20 -14.33
CA ILE A 271 -31.23 -32.48 -13.94
C ILE A 271 -31.92 -33.59 -14.76
N ASN A 272 -31.09 -34.42 -15.41
CA ASN A 272 -31.55 -35.58 -16.17
C ASN A 272 -30.77 -36.81 -15.70
N ASP A 273 -31.45 -37.65 -14.90
CA ASP A 273 -30.92 -38.91 -14.44
C ASP A 273 -31.40 -40.04 -15.37
N GLN A 274 -30.46 -40.83 -15.87
CA GLN A 274 -30.73 -41.93 -16.80
C GLN A 274 -29.77 -43.11 -16.54
N THR A 275 -30.12 -44.28 -17.09
CA THR A 275 -29.25 -45.45 -17.08
C THR A 275 -28.68 -45.65 -18.48
N VAL A 276 -27.38 -45.70 -18.61
CA VAL A 276 -26.65 -45.95 -19.86
C VAL A 276 -25.75 -47.16 -19.63
N ASN A 277 -25.92 -48.21 -20.43
CA ASN A 277 -25.16 -49.46 -20.33
C ASN A 277 -25.08 -50.03 -18.88
N ASN A 278 -26.22 -50.03 -18.20
CA ASN A 278 -26.40 -50.45 -16.78
C ASN A 278 -25.69 -49.54 -15.74
N ILE A 279 -25.26 -48.35 -16.13
CA ILE A 279 -24.64 -47.37 -15.24
C ILE A 279 -25.58 -46.19 -15.06
N LYS A 280 -25.82 -45.78 -13.81
CA LYS A 280 -26.55 -44.56 -13.51
C LYS A 280 -25.73 -43.35 -13.86
N VAL A 281 -26.33 -42.44 -14.62
CA VAL A 281 -25.66 -41.19 -15.08
C VAL A 281 -26.58 -40.02 -14.80
N ARG A 282 -26.00 -39.00 -14.17
CA ARG A 282 -26.64 -37.67 -14.05
C ARG A 282 -26.02 -36.71 -15.01
N PHE A 283 -26.84 -36.16 -15.88
CA PHE A 283 -26.51 -34.97 -16.68
C PHE A 283 -27.21 -33.76 -16.07
N GLN A 284 -26.44 -32.73 -15.70
CA GLN A 284 -26.99 -31.53 -15.09
C GLN A 284 -26.50 -30.29 -15.83
N LYS A 285 -27.44 -29.42 -16.21
CA LYS A 285 -27.15 -28.09 -16.79
C LYS A 285 -27.62 -27.03 -15.83
N VAL A 286 -26.72 -26.08 -15.47
CA VAL A 286 -27.05 -24.97 -14.57
C VAL A 286 -26.66 -23.65 -15.20
N THR A 287 -27.62 -22.72 -15.29
CA THR A 287 -27.39 -21.38 -15.81
C THR A 287 -27.19 -20.40 -14.66
N ASP A 288 -26.30 -19.39 -14.84
CA ASP A 288 -25.94 -18.34 -13.89
C ASP A 288 -25.20 -18.83 -12.63
N LEU A 289 -24.75 -20.07 -12.56
CA LEU A 289 -24.05 -20.63 -11.42
C LEU A 289 -22.56 -20.16 -11.40
N PRO A 290 -22.03 -19.67 -10.27
CA PRO A 290 -20.59 -19.47 -10.11
C PRO A 290 -19.81 -20.76 -10.35
N LEU A 291 -18.84 -20.74 -11.28
CA LEU A 291 -18.09 -21.95 -11.69
C LEU A 291 -17.32 -22.61 -10.54
N LYS A 292 -16.98 -21.88 -9.47
CA LYS A 292 -16.38 -22.41 -8.25
C LYS A 292 -17.26 -23.41 -7.49
N ASP A 293 -18.58 -23.38 -7.71
CA ASP A 293 -19.55 -24.24 -7.01
C ASP A 293 -19.83 -25.57 -7.74
N LEU A 294 -19.30 -25.77 -8.95
CA LEU A 294 -19.43 -26.98 -9.75
C LEU A 294 -19.08 -28.26 -8.98
N ARG A 295 -17.97 -28.23 -8.21
CA ARG A 295 -17.53 -29.39 -7.43
C ARG A 295 -18.59 -29.85 -6.44
N LYS A 296 -19.26 -28.91 -5.76
CA LYS A 296 -20.33 -29.25 -4.79
C LYS A 296 -21.49 -29.96 -5.46
N LEU A 297 -21.85 -29.58 -6.69
CA LEU A 297 -22.91 -30.24 -7.45
C LEU A 297 -22.53 -31.67 -7.81
N VAL A 298 -21.32 -31.90 -8.25
CA VAL A 298 -20.80 -33.24 -8.55
C VAL A 298 -20.80 -34.11 -7.30
N ASP A 299 -20.27 -33.57 -6.17
CA ASP A 299 -20.22 -34.31 -4.91
C ASP A 299 -21.64 -34.66 -4.40
N THR A 300 -22.61 -33.75 -4.56
CA THR A 300 -24.02 -33.99 -4.24
C THR A 300 -24.61 -35.05 -5.16
N GLY A 301 -24.40 -34.91 -6.47
CA GLY A 301 -24.89 -35.91 -7.44
C GLY A 301 -24.34 -37.31 -7.21
N LYS A 302 -23.03 -37.43 -6.92
CA LYS A 302 -22.39 -38.73 -6.54
C LYS A 302 -23.08 -39.37 -5.32
N LYS A 303 -23.39 -38.57 -4.28
CA LYS A 303 -24.08 -39.07 -3.08
C LYS A 303 -25.51 -39.54 -3.38
N GLU A 304 -26.25 -38.80 -4.20
CA GLU A 304 -27.65 -39.13 -4.53
C GLU A 304 -27.76 -40.33 -5.46
N LEU A 305 -26.84 -40.49 -6.42
CA LEU A 305 -26.83 -41.70 -7.29
C LEU A 305 -26.33 -42.95 -6.57
N GLY A 306 -25.49 -42.81 -5.55
CA GLY A 306 -24.79 -43.89 -4.85
C GLY A 306 -23.64 -44.48 -5.68
N GLU A 307 -23.92 -45.09 -6.83
CA GLU A 307 -22.92 -45.56 -7.80
C GLU A 307 -23.29 -45.07 -9.18
N GLY A 308 -22.36 -44.32 -9.85
CA GLY A 308 -22.66 -43.74 -11.15
C GLY A 308 -21.65 -42.66 -11.59
N ILE A 309 -22.00 -41.98 -12.67
CA ILE A 309 -21.27 -40.88 -13.25
C ILE A 309 -22.10 -39.59 -13.20
N VAL A 310 -21.50 -38.50 -12.78
CA VAL A 310 -22.14 -37.17 -12.74
C VAL A 310 -21.43 -36.24 -13.67
N VAL A 311 -22.16 -35.62 -14.61
CA VAL A 311 -21.66 -34.61 -15.56
C VAL A 311 -22.44 -33.33 -15.34
N VAL A 312 -21.74 -32.26 -14.95
CA VAL A 312 -22.35 -30.96 -14.67
C VAL A 312 -21.75 -29.91 -15.59
N PHE A 313 -22.60 -29.26 -16.38
CA PHE A 313 -22.27 -28.03 -17.09
C PHE A 313 -22.88 -26.85 -16.37
N ALA A 314 -22.06 -25.81 -16.11
CA ALA A 314 -22.56 -24.55 -15.62
C ALA A 314 -22.12 -23.43 -16.55
N SER A 315 -23.01 -22.47 -16.78
CA SER A 315 -22.72 -21.26 -17.56
C SER A 315 -22.91 -20.02 -16.70
N LYS A 316 -21.97 -19.07 -16.84
CA LYS A 316 -22.06 -17.74 -16.22
C LYS A 316 -21.20 -16.73 -16.99
N ASP A 317 -21.76 -15.54 -17.26
CA ASP A 317 -21.05 -14.42 -17.90
C ASP A 317 -20.30 -14.83 -19.17
N GLY A 318 -20.95 -15.63 -20.04
CA GLY A 318 -20.37 -16.11 -21.31
C GLY A 318 -19.29 -17.20 -21.17
N LYS A 319 -19.03 -17.69 -19.97
CA LYS A 319 -18.10 -18.79 -19.70
C LYS A 319 -18.84 -20.05 -19.35
N ILE A 320 -18.26 -21.21 -19.68
CA ILE A 320 -18.76 -22.52 -19.32
C ILE A 320 -17.75 -23.19 -18.41
N GLY A 321 -18.25 -23.82 -17.36
CA GLY A 321 -17.52 -24.81 -16.56
C GLY A 321 -18.15 -26.19 -16.78
N LEU A 322 -17.31 -27.19 -16.97
CA LEU A 322 -17.65 -28.61 -16.96
C LEU A 322 -17.01 -29.26 -15.75
N ALA A 323 -17.76 -30.02 -15.00
CA ALA A 323 -17.21 -30.89 -13.96
C ALA A 323 -17.79 -32.31 -14.11
N VAL A 324 -16.93 -33.29 -13.98
CA VAL A 324 -17.30 -34.71 -14.07
C VAL A 324 -16.87 -35.42 -12.81
N GLY A 325 -17.75 -36.23 -12.25
CA GLY A 325 -17.47 -37.10 -11.12
C GLY A 325 -17.77 -38.54 -11.46
N VAL A 326 -16.89 -39.42 -11.12
CA VAL A 326 -17.04 -40.88 -11.21
C VAL A 326 -16.97 -41.46 -9.80
N THR A 327 -17.90 -42.31 -9.44
CA THR A 327 -17.86 -42.98 -8.12
C THR A 327 -16.73 -44.01 -8.08
N ASP A 328 -16.11 -44.22 -6.91
CA ASP A 328 -14.86 -44.95 -6.74
C ASP A 328 -14.82 -46.32 -7.40
N LYS A 329 -15.91 -47.07 -7.31
CA LYS A 329 -16.01 -48.41 -7.92
C LYS A 329 -15.94 -48.39 -9.46
N LEU A 330 -16.34 -47.27 -10.06
CA LEU A 330 -16.33 -47.11 -11.52
C LEU A 330 -15.06 -46.49 -12.07
N THR A 331 -14.16 -46.02 -11.22
CA THR A 331 -12.91 -45.38 -11.65
C THR A 331 -11.95 -46.32 -12.34
N THR A 332 -12.07 -47.63 -12.15
CA THR A 332 -11.31 -48.66 -12.85
C THR A 332 -11.66 -48.76 -14.35
N LYS A 333 -12.89 -48.38 -14.71
CA LYS A 333 -13.43 -48.47 -16.06
C LYS A 333 -13.58 -47.07 -16.73
N TYR A 334 -13.94 -46.08 -15.94
CA TYR A 334 -14.23 -44.72 -16.40
C TYR A 334 -13.34 -43.69 -15.72
N ASP A 335 -12.76 -42.78 -16.49
CA ASP A 335 -11.86 -41.72 -16.02
C ASP A 335 -12.52 -40.35 -16.23
N ALA A 336 -12.80 -39.63 -15.13
CA ALA A 336 -13.37 -38.29 -15.18
C ALA A 336 -12.53 -37.30 -16.02
N VAL A 337 -11.19 -37.48 -16.07
CA VAL A 337 -10.29 -36.64 -16.86
C VAL A 337 -10.57 -36.80 -18.35
N LYS A 338 -10.81 -38.03 -18.82
CA LYS A 338 -11.15 -38.28 -20.22
C LYS A 338 -12.46 -37.61 -20.62
N PHE A 339 -13.50 -37.74 -19.76
CA PHE A 339 -14.79 -37.08 -19.98
C PHE A 339 -14.63 -35.54 -20.02
N ALA A 340 -13.90 -34.97 -19.05
CA ALA A 340 -13.72 -33.53 -18.97
C ALA A 340 -12.96 -32.98 -20.18
N LYS A 341 -11.93 -33.67 -20.68
CA LYS A 341 -11.19 -33.28 -21.89
C LYS A 341 -12.08 -33.34 -23.12
N THR A 342 -12.79 -34.46 -23.34
CA THR A 342 -13.69 -34.61 -24.52
C THR A 342 -14.79 -33.57 -24.51
N GLY A 343 -15.41 -33.31 -23.35
CA GLY A 343 -16.45 -32.27 -23.25
C GLY A 343 -15.90 -30.86 -23.48
N SER A 344 -14.67 -30.57 -22.98
CA SER A 344 -14.02 -29.30 -23.17
C SER A 344 -13.70 -29.00 -24.64
N GLU A 345 -13.23 -29.99 -25.39
CA GLU A 345 -12.94 -29.85 -26.84
C GLU A 345 -14.17 -29.37 -27.62
N ILE A 346 -15.34 -29.92 -27.32
CA ILE A 346 -16.58 -29.59 -28.00
C ILE A 346 -17.04 -28.16 -27.68
N ILE A 347 -16.90 -27.74 -26.44
CA ILE A 347 -17.29 -26.38 -26.03
C ILE A 347 -16.18 -25.35 -26.23
N SER A 348 -15.20 -25.65 -27.08
CA SER A 348 -14.05 -24.79 -27.42
C SER A 348 -13.22 -24.36 -26.20
N GLY A 349 -12.98 -25.31 -25.33
CA GLY A 349 -12.09 -25.15 -24.18
C GLY A 349 -10.65 -25.56 -24.47
N LYS A 350 -9.72 -25.18 -23.57
CA LYS A 350 -8.29 -25.47 -23.70
C LYS A 350 -7.86 -26.78 -22.99
N GLY A 351 -8.78 -27.70 -22.80
CA GLY A 351 -8.57 -28.94 -22.08
C GLY A 351 -9.05 -28.91 -20.61
N GLY A 352 -8.88 -30.01 -19.89
CA GLY A 352 -9.31 -30.19 -18.51
C GLY A 352 -8.32 -31.03 -17.73
N GLY A 353 -8.45 -31.05 -16.42
CA GLY A 353 -7.60 -31.80 -15.51
C GLY A 353 -8.32 -32.20 -14.22
N GLY A 354 -7.66 -33.12 -13.52
CA GLY A 354 -8.21 -33.66 -12.27
C GLY A 354 -7.65 -35.02 -11.94
N ARG A 355 -8.47 -35.82 -11.28
CA ARG A 355 -8.21 -37.22 -10.91
C ARG A 355 -9.26 -38.10 -11.57
N PRO A 356 -9.05 -39.44 -11.63
CA PRO A 356 -10.02 -40.37 -12.22
C PRO A 356 -11.44 -40.26 -11.61
N ASP A 357 -11.53 -39.90 -10.32
CA ASP A 357 -12.81 -39.74 -9.58
C ASP A 357 -13.46 -38.35 -9.76
N PHE A 358 -12.69 -37.35 -10.17
CA PHE A 358 -13.16 -35.97 -10.34
C PHE A 358 -12.27 -35.14 -11.26
N ALA A 359 -12.82 -34.56 -12.29
CA ALA A 359 -12.11 -33.64 -13.18
C ALA A 359 -12.97 -32.42 -13.56
N GLN A 360 -12.28 -31.33 -13.90
CA GLN A 360 -12.93 -30.09 -14.36
C GLN A 360 -12.29 -29.59 -15.65
N ALA A 361 -13.11 -28.89 -16.43
CA ALA A 361 -12.68 -28.23 -17.65
C ALA A 361 -13.51 -26.94 -17.86
N GLY A 362 -13.11 -26.15 -18.81
CA GLY A 362 -13.84 -24.92 -19.18
C GLY A 362 -14.03 -24.82 -20.68
N GLY A 363 -14.90 -23.88 -21.10
CA GLY A 363 -15.13 -23.55 -22.49
C GLY A 363 -15.92 -22.25 -22.65
N VAL A 364 -16.28 -21.92 -23.90
CA VAL A 364 -16.95 -20.65 -24.22
C VAL A 364 -18.18 -20.80 -25.13
N GLU A 365 -18.36 -21.93 -25.79
CA GLU A 365 -19.48 -22.16 -26.73
C GLU A 365 -20.69 -22.79 -26.03
N ILE A 366 -21.55 -21.93 -25.41
CA ILE A 366 -22.74 -22.35 -24.64
C ILE A 366 -23.70 -23.18 -25.46
N ASN A 367 -23.88 -22.87 -26.74
CA ASN A 367 -24.76 -23.54 -27.68
C ASN A 367 -24.34 -24.99 -27.97
N LYS A 368 -23.09 -25.36 -27.66
CA LYS A 368 -22.57 -26.73 -27.86
C LYS A 368 -22.68 -27.63 -26.63
N ILE A 369 -23.30 -27.17 -25.55
CA ILE A 369 -23.44 -27.99 -24.31
C ILE A 369 -24.22 -29.26 -24.62
N ASP A 370 -25.28 -29.22 -25.38
CA ASP A 370 -26.10 -30.38 -25.71
C ASP A 370 -25.34 -31.39 -26.58
N GLU A 371 -24.59 -30.92 -27.58
CA GLU A 371 -23.67 -31.76 -28.36
C GLU A 371 -22.64 -32.45 -27.49
N ALA A 372 -22.05 -31.69 -26.54
CA ALA A 372 -21.09 -32.24 -25.59
C ALA A 372 -21.72 -33.32 -24.70
N LEU A 373 -22.94 -33.11 -24.23
CA LEU A 373 -23.65 -34.11 -23.41
C LEU A 373 -23.91 -35.42 -24.17
N GLU A 374 -24.36 -35.36 -25.41
CA GLU A 374 -24.56 -36.56 -26.24
C GLU A 374 -23.25 -37.29 -26.51
N LYS A 375 -22.17 -36.55 -26.78
CA LYS A 375 -20.87 -37.16 -26.96
C LYS A 375 -20.36 -37.83 -25.71
N LEU A 376 -20.49 -37.16 -24.53
CA LEU A 376 -20.11 -37.76 -23.25
C LEU A 376 -20.92 -39.00 -22.90
N LYS A 377 -22.22 -39.01 -23.24
CA LYS A 377 -23.08 -40.19 -23.13
C LYS A 377 -22.55 -41.38 -23.95
N SER A 378 -22.07 -41.15 -25.17
CA SER A 378 -21.53 -42.21 -26.01
C SER A 378 -20.22 -42.80 -25.55
N LEU A 379 -19.56 -42.24 -24.50
CA LEU A 379 -18.34 -42.77 -23.90
C LEU A 379 -18.60 -43.75 -22.73
N ILE A 380 -19.86 -43.85 -22.31
CA ILE A 380 -20.31 -44.74 -21.24
C ILE A 380 -20.81 -46.05 -21.82
#